data_11dae5135abd1d1c73200aafa9ea3e7c
#
_entry.id   11dae5135abd1d1c73200aafa9ea3e7c
#
_cell.length_a   1.000
_cell.length_b   1.000
_cell.length_c   1.000
_cell.angle_alpha   90.00
_cell.angle_beta   90.00
_cell.angle_gamma   90.00
#
_symmetry.space_group_name_H-M   'P 1'
#
loop_
_entity.id
_entity.type
_entity.pdbx_description
1 polymer ?
#
loop_
_entity_poly.entity_id
_entity_poly.type
_entity_poly.pdbx_seq_one_letter_code
_entity_poly.pdbx_strand_id
1 'polypeptide(L)'
;MLEIELAIPEFTAPKTANDLARKLNNRQSLLLIAYDQAKPVAYKLGYQLNENTFYSWLGAVLPEFRGQGIAKQLLLAQESWVKAQGFMAIEVKSMNRFKTMLQMLIAHDYHIISCKPAQQSTEVKIRFRKQLG
;
A
#
# COMPACT_ATOMS: atom_id res chain seq x y z
N MET A 1 -4.58 -8.43 -9.52
CA MET A 1 -4.75 -7.36 -8.51
C MET A 1 -6.14 -6.73 -8.57
N LEU A 2 -6.67 -6.42 -9.76
CA LEU A 2 -8.00 -5.81 -9.87
C LEU A 2 -9.12 -6.70 -9.32
N GLU A 3 -9.00 -8.01 -9.47
CA GLU A 3 -9.92 -8.99 -8.89
C GLU A 3 -9.97 -8.87 -7.36
N ILE A 4 -8.81 -8.64 -6.75
CA ILE A 4 -8.71 -8.46 -5.29
C ILE A 4 -9.39 -7.16 -4.88
N GLU A 5 -9.19 -6.06 -5.63
CA GLU A 5 -9.86 -4.77 -5.37
C GLU A 5 -11.37 -4.92 -5.32
N LEU A 6 -11.94 -5.64 -6.31
CA LEU A 6 -13.37 -5.83 -6.41
C LEU A 6 -13.93 -6.68 -5.27
N ALA A 7 -13.09 -7.56 -4.68
CA ALA A 7 -13.52 -8.46 -3.62
C ALA A 7 -13.36 -7.88 -2.21
N ILE A 8 -12.80 -6.67 -2.05
CA ILE A 8 -12.59 -6.05 -0.75
C ILE A 8 -13.81 -5.20 -0.38
N PRO A 9 -14.53 -5.55 0.71
CA PRO A 9 -15.75 -4.83 1.06
C PRO A 9 -15.53 -3.39 1.54
N GLU A 10 -14.34 -3.07 2.04
CA GLU A 10 -14.00 -1.72 2.50
C GLU A 10 -13.77 -0.74 1.35
N PHE A 11 -13.58 -1.23 0.12
CA PHE A 11 -13.31 -0.38 -1.03
C PHE A 11 -14.61 -0.01 -1.71
N THR A 12 -14.96 1.27 -1.67
CA THR A 12 -16.19 1.78 -2.26
C THR A 12 -16.01 2.20 -3.73
N ALA A 13 -14.76 2.40 -4.16
CA ALA A 13 -14.43 2.80 -5.53
C ALA A 13 -13.16 2.05 -5.99
N PRO A 14 -13.28 0.76 -6.38
CA PRO A 14 -12.12 0.00 -6.84
C PRO A 14 -11.46 0.65 -8.05
N LYS A 15 -10.14 0.51 -8.14
CA LYS A 15 -9.36 1.05 -9.25
C LYS A 15 -9.62 0.27 -10.53
N THR A 16 -9.55 0.98 -11.66
CA THR A 16 -9.65 0.37 -12.99
C THR A 16 -8.28 0.26 -13.64
N ALA A 17 -8.20 -0.50 -14.73
CA ALA A 17 -6.96 -0.61 -15.52
C ALA A 17 -6.50 0.76 -16.02
N ASN A 18 -7.43 1.64 -16.42
CA ASN A 18 -7.09 3.00 -16.87
C ASN A 18 -6.53 3.85 -15.74
N ASP A 19 -7.06 3.73 -14.53
CA ASP A 19 -6.52 4.44 -13.36
C ASP A 19 -5.06 4.04 -13.12
N LEU A 20 -4.77 2.73 -13.19
CA LEU A 20 -3.41 2.22 -13.00
C LEU A 20 -2.48 2.72 -14.10
N ALA A 21 -2.90 2.64 -15.35
CA ALA A 21 -2.07 3.08 -16.47
C ALA A 21 -1.68 4.55 -16.35
N ARG A 22 -2.61 5.41 -15.97
CA ARG A 22 -2.34 6.85 -15.81
C ARG A 22 -1.33 7.12 -14.69
N LYS A 23 -1.48 6.45 -13.54
CA LYS A 23 -0.58 6.66 -12.39
C LYS A 23 0.82 6.12 -12.64
N LEU A 24 0.94 4.97 -13.31
CA LEU A 24 2.21 4.29 -13.47
C LEU A 24 3.00 4.74 -14.70
N ASN A 25 2.41 5.59 -15.55
CA ASN A 25 3.03 6.02 -16.79
C ASN A 25 4.39 6.69 -16.54
N ASN A 26 5.44 6.18 -17.18
CA ASN A 26 6.82 6.68 -17.08
C ASN A 26 7.39 6.68 -15.66
N ARG A 27 6.86 5.82 -14.77
CA ARG A 27 7.36 5.69 -13.40
C ARG A 27 7.85 4.29 -13.14
N GLN A 28 8.94 4.18 -12.37
CA GLN A 28 9.36 2.89 -11.84
C GLN A 28 8.29 2.40 -10.85
N SER A 29 7.85 1.17 -11.01
CA SER A 29 6.77 0.61 -10.19
C SER A 29 7.08 -0.82 -9.79
N LEU A 30 6.37 -1.29 -8.74
CA LEU A 30 6.47 -2.65 -8.24
C LEU A 30 5.08 -3.16 -7.91
N LEU A 31 4.72 -4.30 -8.47
CA LEU A 31 3.52 -5.04 -8.09
C LEU A 31 3.95 -6.37 -7.46
N LEU A 32 3.56 -6.58 -6.21
CA LEU A 32 3.73 -7.85 -5.51
C LEU A 32 2.38 -8.51 -5.37
N ILE A 33 2.31 -9.81 -5.63
CA ILE A 33 1.09 -10.59 -5.49
C ILE A 33 1.41 -11.81 -4.65
N ALA A 34 0.60 -12.05 -3.61
CA ALA A 34 0.66 -13.26 -2.82
C ALA A 34 -0.37 -14.26 -3.34
N TYR A 35 0.05 -15.52 -3.45
CA TYR A 35 -0.80 -16.60 -3.94
C TYR A 35 -1.00 -17.63 -2.85
N ASP A 36 -2.22 -18.17 -2.77
CA ASP A 36 -2.50 -19.41 -2.06
C ASP A 36 -2.77 -20.47 -3.13
N GLN A 37 -1.82 -21.39 -3.31
CA GLN A 37 -1.79 -22.30 -4.45
C GLN A 37 -1.79 -21.49 -5.75
N ALA A 38 -2.82 -21.56 -6.57
CA ALA A 38 -2.90 -20.82 -7.83
C ALA A 38 -3.76 -19.57 -7.74
N LYS A 39 -4.32 -19.26 -6.56
CA LYS A 39 -5.25 -18.16 -6.37
C LYS A 39 -4.54 -16.92 -5.83
N PRO A 40 -4.64 -15.75 -6.49
CA PRO A 40 -4.12 -14.51 -5.92
C PRO A 40 -5.01 -14.09 -4.75
N VAL A 41 -4.38 -13.86 -3.59
CA VAL A 41 -5.11 -13.57 -2.33
C VAL A 41 -4.75 -12.22 -1.72
N ALA A 42 -3.68 -11.60 -2.19
CA ALA A 42 -3.25 -10.30 -1.70
C ALA A 42 -2.32 -9.63 -2.71
N TYR A 43 -2.20 -8.32 -2.63
CA TYR A 43 -1.26 -7.61 -3.46
C TYR A 43 -0.75 -6.34 -2.77
N LYS A 44 0.33 -5.79 -3.31
CA LYS A 44 0.86 -4.49 -2.94
C LYS A 44 1.45 -3.84 -4.18
N LEU A 45 1.03 -2.61 -4.46
CA LEU A 45 1.45 -1.87 -5.65
C LEU A 45 1.98 -0.50 -5.23
N GLY A 46 3.13 -0.14 -5.75
CA GLY A 46 3.70 1.17 -5.52
C GLY A 46 4.44 1.69 -6.72
N TYR A 47 4.81 2.96 -6.67
CA TYR A 47 5.53 3.61 -7.75
C TYR A 47 6.47 4.70 -7.22
N GLN A 48 7.40 5.09 -8.06
CA GLN A 48 8.33 6.17 -7.76
C GLN A 48 7.59 7.51 -7.65
N LEU A 49 7.67 8.14 -6.50
CA LEU A 49 7.08 9.46 -6.27
C LEU A 49 8.00 10.58 -6.76
N ASN A 50 9.30 10.46 -6.43
CA ASN A 50 10.37 11.34 -6.88
C ASN A 50 11.69 10.57 -6.83
N GLU A 51 12.82 11.24 -7.03
CA GLU A 51 14.13 10.59 -7.10
C GLU A 51 14.46 9.75 -5.86
N ASN A 52 14.01 10.19 -4.68
CA ASN A 52 14.42 9.59 -3.40
C ASN A 52 13.32 8.80 -2.72
N THR A 53 12.07 8.93 -3.16
CA THR A 53 10.93 8.40 -2.42
C THR A 53 10.07 7.51 -3.29
N PHE A 54 9.78 6.32 -2.77
CA PHE A 54 8.83 5.37 -3.35
C PHE A 54 7.50 5.51 -2.61
N TYR A 55 6.40 5.50 -3.34
CA TYR A 55 5.06 5.60 -2.77
C TYR A 55 4.37 4.25 -2.82
N SER A 56 4.03 3.70 -1.66
CA SER A 56 3.24 2.48 -1.54
C SER A 56 1.77 2.87 -1.71
N TRP A 57 1.26 2.73 -2.93
CA TRP A 57 -0.02 3.31 -3.32
C TRP A 57 -1.21 2.46 -2.93
N LEU A 58 -1.23 1.20 -3.33
CA LEU A 58 -2.38 0.30 -3.12
C LEU A 58 -1.91 -1.01 -2.50
N GLY A 59 -2.77 -1.61 -1.70
CA GLY A 59 -2.53 -2.92 -1.13
C GLY A 59 -3.79 -3.45 -0.49
N ALA A 60 -3.96 -4.77 -0.53
CA ALA A 60 -5.12 -5.42 0.07
C ALA A 60 -4.86 -6.90 0.26
N VAL A 61 -5.54 -7.47 1.25
CA VAL A 61 -5.59 -8.92 1.51
C VAL A 61 -7.05 -9.32 1.51
N LEU A 62 -7.38 -10.40 0.80
CA LEU A 62 -8.75 -10.92 0.82
C LEU A 62 -9.16 -11.21 2.26
N PRO A 63 -10.44 -10.94 2.64
CA PRO A 63 -10.87 -11.09 4.04
C PRO A 63 -10.58 -12.47 4.64
N GLU A 64 -10.76 -13.54 3.86
CA GLU A 64 -10.54 -14.91 4.33
C GLU A 64 -9.08 -15.23 4.64
N PHE A 65 -8.15 -14.43 4.14
CA PHE A 65 -6.71 -14.65 4.32
C PHE A 65 -6.07 -13.66 5.29
N ARG A 66 -6.86 -12.81 5.93
CA ARG A 66 -6.37 -11.85 6.93
C ARG A 66 -5.94 -12.56 8.21
N GLY A 67 -5.04 -11.93 8.96
CA GLY A 67 -4.55 -12.48 10.22
C GLY A 67 -3.49 -13.58 10.08
N GLN A 68 -2.94 -13.78 8.88
CA GLN A 68 -1.94 -14.81 8.61
C GLN A 68 -0.55 -14.24 8.32
N GLY A 69 -0.35 -12.93 8.50
CA GLY A 69 0.94 -12.28 8.28
C GLY A 69 1.25 -11.96 6.82
N ILE A 70 0.30 -12.08 5.91
CA ILE A 70 0.52 -11.84 4.48
C ILE A 70 0.82 -10.36 4.22
N ALA A 71 0.07 -9.44 4.82
CA ALA A 71 0.30 -8.02 4.67
C ALA A 71 1.69 -7.61 5.13
N LYS A 72 2.15 -8.17 6.25
CA LYS A 72 3.50 -7.95 6.76
C LYS A 72 4.56 -8.46 5.80
N GLN A 73 4.37 -9.66 5.25
CA GLN A 73 5.31 -10.22 4.27
C GLN A 73 5.42 -9.34 3.03
N LEU A 74 4.30 -8.84 2.52
CA LEU A 74 4.30 -7.92 1.38
C LEU A 74 4.99 -6.60 1.70
N LEU A 75 4.75 -6.06 2.89
CA LEU A 75 5.40 -4.84 3.35
C LEU A 75 6.91 -5.00 3.38
N LEU A 76 7.41 -6.07 3.99
CA LEU A 76 8.85 -6.31 4.10
C LEU A 76 9.49 -6.57 2.73
N ALA A 77 8.82 -7.30 1.86
CA ALA A 77 9.30 -7.55 0.50
C ALA A 77 9.39 -6.25 -0.29
N GLN A 78 8.39 -5.37 -0.16
CA GLN A 78 8.42 -4.06 -0.81
C GLN A 78 9.59 -3.21 -0.30
N GLU A 79 9.79 -3.17 1.02
CA GLU A 79 10.90 -2.40 1.60
C GLU A 79 12.26 -2.89 1.08
N SER A 80 12.46 -4.20 1.02
CA SER A 80 13.71 -4.78 0.53
C SER A 80 13.98 -4.39 -0.93
N TRP A 81 12.96 -4.51 -1.77
CA TRP A 81 13.09 -4.15 -3.17
C TRP A 81 13.35 -2.66 -3.36
N VAL A 82 12.59 -1.83 -2.67
CA VAL A 82 12.70 -0.36 -2.77
C VAL A 82 14.10 0.10 -2.32
N LYS A 83 14.60 -0.46 -1.24
CA LYS A 83 15.94 -0.16 -0.75
C LYS A 83 17.01 -0.58 -1.76
N ALA A 84 16.86 -1.77 -2.36
CA ALA A 84 17.79 -2.27 -3.37
C ALA A 84 17.82 -1.40 -4.63
N GLN A 85 16.71 -0.73 -4.94
CA GLN A 85 16.64 0.19 -6.09
C GLN A 85 17.29 1.56 -5.80
N GLY A 86 17.70 1.81 -4.57
CA GLY A 86 18.38 3.04 -4.21
C GLY A 86 17.47 4.15 -3.66
N PHE A 87 16.20 3.87 -3.42
CA PHE A 87 15.32 4.84 -2.79
C PHE A 87 15.69 5.03 -1.31
N MET A 88 15.51 6.23 -0.82
CA MET A 88 15.88 6.60 0.55
C MET A 88 14.69 6.47 1.51
N ALA A 89 13.48 6.51 1.01
CA ALA A 89 12.29 6.48 1.85
C ALA A 89 11.08 5.89 1.12
N ILE A 90 10.13 5.40 1.92
CA ILE A 90 8.80 4.98 1.46
C ILE A 90 7.76 5.86 2.12
N GLU A 91 6.78 6.32 1.35
CA GLU A 91 5.58 6.98 1.88
C GLU A 91 4.35 6.13 1.61
N VAL A 92 3.41 6.18 2.55
CA VAL A 92 2.15 5.45 2.50
C VAL A 92 1.04 6.37 2.97
N LYS A 93 -0.12 6.31 2.32
CA LYS A 93 -1.34 6.96 2.83
C LYS A 93 -2.31 5.89 3.32
N SER A 94 -2.97 6.17 4.42
CA SER A 94 -4.04 5.33 4.94
C SER A 94 -5.12 6.20 5.56
N MET A 95 -6.13 5.57 6.15
CA MET A 95 -7.22 6.28 6.81
C MET A 95 -7.44 5.69 8.19
N ASN A 96 -8.02 6.49 9.09
CA ASN A 96 -8.25 6.08 10.48
C ASN A 96 -9.12 4.81 10.60
N ARG A 97 -9.97 4.51 9.62
CA ARG A 97 -10.79 3.29 9.65
C ARG A 97 -10.00 2.00 9.45
N PHE A 98 -8.82 2.07 8.86
CA PHE A 98 -7.97 0.90 8.60
C PHE A 98 -7.01 0.65 9.76
N LYS A 99 -7.56 0.32 10.92
CA LYS A 99 -6.82 0.25 12.19
C LYS A 99 -5.68 -0.77 12.16
N THR A 100 -5.91 -1.94 11.58
CA THR A 100 -4.87 -2.98 11.48
C THR A 100 -3.69 -2.50 10.65
N MET A 101 -3.95 -1.82 9.53
CA MET A 101 -2.90 -1.25 8.70
C MET A 101 -2.12 -0.17 9.44
N LEU A 102 -2.81 0.71 10.17
CA LEU A 102 -2.16 1.77 10.96
C LEU A 102 -1.23 1.17 12.02
N GLN A 103 -1.69 0.14 12.73
CA GLN A 103 -0.89 -0.54 13.74
C GLN A 103 0.35 -1.16 13.12
N MET A 104 0.21 -1.82 11.97
CA MET A 104 1.33 -2.44 11.27
C MET A 104 2.37 -1.41 10.84
N LEU A 105 1.93 -0.29 10.27
CA LEU A 105 2.84 0.77 9.85
C LEU A 105 3.62 1.35 11.02
N ILE A 106 2.94 1.64 12.12
CA ILE A 106 3.59 2.18 13.32
C ILE A 106 4.58 1.16 13.90
N ALA A 107 4.19 -0.12 13.95
CA ALA A 107 5.05 -1.17 14.46
C ALA A 107 6.33 -1.38 13.61
N HIS A 108 6.29 -1.01 12.33
CA HIS A 108 7.42 -1.18 11.41
C HIS A 108 8.15 0.15 11.13
N ASP A 109 8.05 1.09 12.06
CA ASP A 109 8.82 2.34 12.06
C ASP A 109 8.42 3.33 10.98
N TYR A 110 7.18 3.27 10.53
CA TYR A 110 6.60 4.34 9.73
C TYR A 110 6.11 5.45 10.66
N HIS A 111 6.49 6.68 10.34
CA HIS A 111 6.14 7.85 11.13
C HIS A 111 5.05 8.66 10.47
N ILE A 112 4.10 9.13 11.26
CA ILE A 112 3.04 10.01 10.76
C ILE A 112 3.66 11.36 10.41
N ILE A 113 3.51 11.80 9.17
CA ILE A 113 4.04 13.09 8.72
C ILE A 113 2.94 14.12 8.46
N SER A 114 1.70 13.68 8.25
CA SER A 114 0.56 14.59 8.14
C SER A 114 -0.75 13.86 8.35
N CYS A 115 -1.75 14.62 8.77
CA CYS A 115 -3.13 14.16 8.89
C CYS A 115 -4.04 15.23 8.30
N LYS A 116 -5.00 14.81 7.47
CA LYS A 116 -5.98 15.73 6.88
C LYS A 116 -7.39 15.16 7.02
N PRO A 117 -8.34 15.92 7.57
CA PRO A 117 -9.73 15.47 7.54
C PRO A 117 -10.21 15.38 6.08
N ALA A 118 -10.97 14.34 5.78
CA ALA A 118 -11.62 14.24 4.48
C ALA A 118 -12.79 15.23 4.44
N GLN A 119 -13.04 15.81 3.25
CA GLN A 119 -14.17 16.72 3.08
C GLN A 119 -15.48 15.98 3.31
N GLN A 120 -16.38 16.60 4.07
CA GLN A 120 -17.74 16.09 4.34
C GLN A 120 -17.75 14.70 4.99
N SER A 121 -16.69 14.34 5.72
CA SER A 121 -16.56 13.04 6.37
C SER A 121 -15.85 13.19 7.71
N THR A 122 -16.08 12.23 8.61
CA THR A 122 -15.34 12.13 9.86
C THR A 122 -14.01 11.40 9.70
N GLU A 123 -13.73 10.91 8.49
CA GLU A 123 -12.48 10.20 8.21
C GLU A 123 -11.28 11.13 8.17
N VAL A 124 -10.14 10.62 8.60
CA VAL A 124 -8.86 11.32 8.54
C VAL A 124 -7.92 10.54 7.63
N LYS A 125 -7.35 11.24 6.65
CA LYS A 125 -6.29 10.69 5.81
C LYS A 125 -4.96 10.91 6.51
N ILE A 126 -4.17 9.83 6.62
CA ILE A 126 -2.92 9.84 7.37
C ILE A 126 -1.79 9.48 6.42
N ARG A 127 -0.75 10.32 6.37
CA ARG A 127 0.46 10.04 5.62
C ARG A 127 1.55 9.56 6.54
N PHE A 128 2.23 8.51 6.12
CA PHE A 128 3.35 7.91 6.83
C PHE A 128 4.60 7.98 5.96
N ARG A 129 5.76 8.01 6.62
CA ARG A 129 7.06 7.95 5.95
C ARG A 129 8.01 7.09 6.76
N LYS A 130 8.79 6.25 6.07
CA LYS A 130 9.87 5.48 6.68
C LYS A 130 11.18 5.74 5.93
N GLN A 131 12.24 6.06 6.66
CA GLN A 131 13.58 6.15 6.11
C GLN A 131 14.16 4.74 5.98
N LEU A 132 14.80 4.46 4.84
CA LEU A 132 15.33 3.12 4.55
C LEU A 132 16.85 3.03 4.74
N GLY A 133 17.44 4.14 4.91
CA GLY A 133 18.87 4.27 4.96
C GLY A 133 19.55 3.92 6.17
#